data_a45e6083768495194e25767d63247b0f
#
_entry.id   a45e6083768495194e25767d63247b0f
#
_cell.length_a   1.000
_cell.length_b   1.000
_cell.length_c   1.000
_cell.angle_alpha   90.00
_cell.angle_beta   90.00
_cell.angle_gamma   90.00
#
_symmetry.space_group_name_H-M   'P 1'
#
loop_
_entity.id
_entity.type
_entity.pdbx_description
1 polymer ?
#
loop_
_entity_poly.entity_id
_entity_poly.type
_entity_poly.pdbx_seq_one_letter_code
_entity_poly.pdbx_strand_id
1 'polypeptide(L)'
;MFFLMENKKKHIAILGSTGSIGTQALEVISEQSRFFELEVLTANSNSDLLIKQAIQHKPNAVVIADKEKFQEVNDALFSHNIKVYAGADALAQVVEMETIDMVLTALVGYAGLKPTIKAIKAKKHIALANKETLVVAGALITNLAKEYGVNILPVCLLYTSPSPRDGLLSRMPSSA
;
A
#
# COMPACT_ATOMS: atom_id res chain seq x y z
N MET A 1 35.42 7.60 -15.17
CA MET A 1 34.18 8.41 -15.34
C MET A 1 33.03 7.57 -14.75
N PHE A 2 32.87 7.67 -13.41
CA PHE A 2 31.79 6.97 -12.71
C PHE A 2 30.47 7.69 -13.04
N PHE A 3 29.60 7.05 -13.80
CA PHE A 3 28.21 7.44 -13.90
C PHE A 3 27.58 7.32 -12.51
N LEU A 4 27.36 8.45 -11.84
CA LEU A 4 26.45 8.56 -10.71
C LEU A 4 25.06 8.20 -11.27
N MET A 5 24.65 6.94 -11.13
CA MET A 5 23.24 6.60 -11.20
C MET A 5 22.58 7.36 -10.05
N GLU A 6 21.96 8.49 -10.36
CA GLU A 6 20.99 9.10 -9.45
C GLU A 6 19.95 8.02 -9.14
N ASN A 7 20.05 7.46 -7.94
CA ASN A 7 19.04 6.54 -7.45
C ASN A 7 17.75 7.34 -7.25
N LYS A 8 16.96 7.43 -8.32
CA LYS A 8 15.65 8.07 -8.25
C LYS A 8 14.84 7.36 -7.17
N LYS A 9 14.42 8.10 -6.15
CA LYS A 9 13.59 7.57 -5.08
C LYS A 9 12.33 6.94 -5.66
N LYS A 10 11.88 5.86 -5.04
CA LYS A 10 10.60 5.23 -5.36
C LYS A 10 9.50 5.90 -4.56
N HIS A 11 8.50 6.39 -5.25
CA HIS A 11 7.34 7.06 -4.67
C HIS A 11 6.27 6.03 -4.29
N ILE A 12 5.91 6.01 -3.02
CA ILE A 12 5.07 4.97 -2.42
C ILE A 12 3.71 5.53 -2.01
N ALA A 13 2.64 4.84 -2.39
CA ALA A 13 1.31 5.01 -1.80
C ALA A 13 1.02 3.87 -0.83
N ILE A 14 0.55 4.18 0.37
CA ILE A 14 0.14 3.18 1.38
C ILE A 14 -1.37 3.17 1.50
N LEU A 15 -1.99 2.06 1.10
CA LEU A 15 -3.41 1.81 1.32
C LEU A 15 -3.60 1.11 2.68
N GLY A 16 -4.18 1.83 3.64
CA GLY A 16 -4.36 1.34 5.01
C GLY A 16 -3.17 1.64 5.92
N SER A 17 -2.69 2.88 5.94
CA SER A 17 -1.52 3.32 6.72
C SER A 17 -1.72 3.20 8.24
N THR A 18 -2.97 3.26 8.71
CA THR A 18 -3.31 3.19 10.14
C THR A 18 -3.42 1.76 10.67
N GLY A 19 -3.33 0.74 9.80
CA GLY A 19 -3.24 -0.67 10.20
C GLY A 19 -1.82 -1.05 10.63
N SER A 20 -1.66 -2.25 11.23
CA SER A 20 -0.36 -2.71 11.74
C SER A 20 0.72 -2.78 10.65
N ILE A 21 0.40 -3.31 9.48
CA ILE A 21 1.34 -3.37 8.35
C ILE A 21 1.66 -1.98 7.80
N GLY A 22 0.64 -1.11 7.70
CA GLY A 22 0.83 0.26 7.23
C GLY A 22 1.73 1.08 8.15
N THR A 23 1.58 0.93 9.47
CA THR A 23 2.42 1.61 10.46
C THR A 23 3.87 1.13 10.37
N GLN A 24 4.10 -0.18 10.29
CA GLN A 24 5.45 -0.74 10.11
C GLN A 24 6.09 -0.30 8.78
N ALA A 25 5.29 -0.22 7.71
CA ALA A 25 5.79 0.27 6.43
C ALA A 25 6.24 1.74 6.49
N LEU A 26 5.56 2.58 7.26
CA LEU A 26 5.96 3.97 7.49
C LEU A 26 7.30 4.07 8.22
N GLU A 27 7.56 3.20 9.20
CA GLU A 27 8.85 3.12 9.89
C GLU A 27 9.97 2.77 8.88
N VAL A 28 9.77 1.73 8.07
CA VAL A 28 10.74 1.32 7.04
C VAL A 28 10.99 2.43 6.02
N ILE A 29 9.94 3.12 5.53
CA ILE A 29 10.08 4.22 4.57
C ILE A 29 10.88 5.38 5.20
N SER A 30 10.64 5.69 6.47
CA SER A 30 11.36 6.74 7.19
C SER A 30 12.85 6.40 7.36
N GLU A 31 13.17 5.18 7.75
CA GLU A 31 14.55 4.69 7.89
C GLU A 31 15.28 4.64 6.54
N GLN A 32 14.56 4.33 5.47
CA GLN A 32 15.10 4.18 4.12
C GLN A 32 14.76 5.40 3.22
N SER A 33 14.67 6.60 3.79
CA SER A 33 14.26 7.83 3.10
C SER A 33 15.14 8.23 1.91
N ARG A 34 16.34 7.65 1.80
CA ARG A 34 17.19 7.79 0.60
C ARG A 34 16.68 7.04 -0.63
N PHE A 35 15.85 5.99 -0.44
CA PHE A 35 15.32 5.16 -1.52
C PHE A 35 13.84 5.37 -1.77
N PHE A 36 13.11 5.80 -0.74
CA PHE A 36 11.66 5.91 -0.78
C PHE A 36 11.20 7.33 -0.43
N GLU A 37 10.11 7.70 -1.06
CA GLU A 37 9.37 8.93 -0.77
C GLU A 37 7.89 8.60 -0.67
N LEU A 38 7.22 9.19 0.32
CA LEU A 38 5.82 8.91 0.58
C LEU A 38 4.94 9.88 -0.21
N GLU A 39 4.11 9.36 -1.09
CA GLU A 39 3.17 10.14 -1.89
C GLU A 39 1.78 10.21 -1.29
N VAL A 40 1.25 9.06 -0.85
CA VAL A 40 -0.13 8.95 -0.42
C VAL A 40 -0.26 8.07 0.81
N LEU A 41 -1.06 8.53 1.77
CA LEU A 41 -1.54 7.73 2.90
C LEU A 41 -3.06 7.56 2.81
N THR A 42 -3.55 6.40 3.19
CA THR A 42 -5.00 6.19 3.28
C THR A 42 -5.41 5.51 4.57
N ALA A 43 -6.59 5.87 5.07
CA ALA A 43 -7.24 5.20 6.21
C ALA A 43 -8.72 4.98 5.92
N ASN A 44 -9.35 4.07 6.67
CA ASN A 44 -10.80 3.90 6.59
C ASN A 44 -11.51 5.00 7.41
N SER A 45 -11.47 4.93 8.73
CA SER A 45 -12.17 5.86 9.64
C SER A 45 -11.28 6.42 10.76
N ASN A 46 -10.03 5.95 10.88
CA ASN A 46 -9.11 6.42 11.91
C ASN A 46 -8.45 7.74 11.48
N SER A 47 -9.21 8.84 11.60
CA SER A 47 -8.79 10.20 11.27
C SER A 47 -7.62 10.67 12.13
N ASP A 48 -7.68 10.44 13.45
CA ASP A 48 -6.66 10.90 14.39
C ASP A 48 -5.26 10.37 14.04
N LEU A 49 -5.16 9.07 13.77
CA LEU A 49 -3.87 8.47 13.44
C LEU A 49 -3.42 8.87 12.03
N LEU A 50 -4.35 8.99 11.07
CA LEU A 50 -4.05 9.46 9.73
C LEU A 50 -3.48 10.88 9.74
N ILE A 51 -4.08 11.80 10.51
CA ILE A 51 -3.61 13.18 10.67
C ILE A 51 -2.19 13.19 11.27
N LYS A 52 -1.96 12.43 12.35
CA LYS A 52 -0.63 12.32 12.97
C LYS A 52 0.43 11.82 11.98
N GLN A 53 0.11 10.75 11.25
CA GLN A 53 1.00 10.20 10.23
C GLN A 53 1.27 11.21 9.11
N ALA A 54 0.23 11.91 8.64
CA ALA A 54 0.36 12.91 7.59
C ALA A 54 1.24 14.10 8.01
N ILE A 55 1.08 14.61 9.21
CA ILE A 55 1.92 15.71 9.74
C ILE A 55 3.39 15.26 9.88
N GLN A 56 3.62 14.03 10.36
CA GLN A 56 4.94 13.48 10.58
C GLN A 56 5.68 13.18 9.26
N HIS A 57 5.00 12.53 8.31
CA HIS A 57 5.64 11.99 7.10
C HIS A 57 5.44 12.87 5.86
N LYS A 58 4.57 13.88 5.93
CA LYS A 58 4.32 14.90 4.90
C LYS A 58 4.08 14.34 3.49
N PRO A 59 3.09 13.44 3.32
CA PRO A 59 2.72 12.96 1.99
C PRO A 59 2.12 14.09 1.15
N ASN A 60 2.08 13.91 -0.17
CA ASN A 60 1.41 14.87 -1.06
C ASN A 60 -0.11 14.85 -0.91
N ALA A 61 -0.66 13.66 -0.57
CA ALA A 61 -2.09 13.52 -0.38
C ALA A 61 -2.44 12.47 0.68
N VAL A 62 -3.64 12.62 1.24
CA VAL A 62 -4.27 11.59 2.09
C VAL A 62 -5.68 11.29 1.62
N VAL A 63 -6.15 10.06 1.88
CA VAL A 63 -7.52 9.65 1.61
C VAL A 63 -8.13 9.06 2.88
N ILE A 64 -9.27 9.59 3.30
CA ILE A 64 -10.10 9.00 4.33
C ILE A 64 -11.33 8.35 3.67
N ALA A 65 -11.54 7.04 3.85
CA ALA A 65 -12.67 6.35 3.19
C ALA A 65 -14.02 6.77 3.78
N ASP A 66 -14.07 7.03 5.07
CA ASP A 66 -15.22 7.56 5.77
C ASP A 66 -15.41 9.06 5.43
N LYS A 67 -16.45 9.36 4.66
CA LYS A 67 -16.76 10.73 4.23
C LYS A 67 -17.14 11.66 5.38
N GLU A 68 -17.65 11.13 6.48
CA GLU A 68 -18.03 11.94 7.65
C GLU A 68 -16.79 12.52 8.34
N LYS A 69 -15.63 11.87 8.17
CA LYS A 69 -14.34 12.32 8.71
C LYS A 69 -13.58 13.29 7.79
N PHE A 70 -14.12 13.59 6.61
CA PHE A 70 -13.43 14.46 5.64
C PHE A 70 -13.11 15.83 6.21
N GLN A 71 -14.10 16.51 6.80
CA GLN A 71 -13.92 17.89 7.28
C GLN A 71 -12.88 17.96 8.37
N GLU A 72 -12.91 17.03 9.33
CA GLU A 72 -11.94 16.94 10.43
C GLU A 72 -10.49 16.79 9.90
N VAL A 73 -10.29 15.87 8.95
CA VAL A 73 -8.97 15.64 8.35
C VAL A 73 -8.51 16.82 7.51
N ASN A 74 -9.43 17.39 6.72
CA ASN A 74 -9.12 18.53 5.85
C ASN A 74 -8.71 19.78 6.65
N ASP A 75 -9.44 20.11 7.69
CA ASP A 75 -9.16 21.27 8.53
C ASP A 75 -7.82 21.11 9.28
N ALA A 76 -7.53 19.90 9.79
CA ALA A 76 -6.28 19.61 10.47
C ALA A 76 -5.06 19.67 9.54
N LEU A 77 -5.20 19.32 8.27
CA LEU A 77 -4.09 19.25 7.31
C LEU A 77 -3.99 20.48 6.38
N PHE A 78 -4.94 21.40 6.46
CA PHE A 78 -4.99 22.59 5.60
C PHE A 78 -3.70 23.42 5.64
N SER A 79 -3.13 23.64 6.82
CA SER A 79 -1.89 24.41 7.00
C SER A 79 -0.62 23.67 6.56
N HIS A 80 -0.72 22.37 6.28
CA HIS A 80 0.42 21.51 5.92
C HIS A 80 0.60 21.32 4.41
N ASN A 81 -0.24 21.93 3.56
CA ASN A 81 -0.25 21.78 2.10
C ASN A 81 -0.46 20.31 1.64
N ILE A 82 -1.18 19.51 2.43
CA ILE A 82 -1.49 18.11 2.10
C ILE A 82 -2.89 18.06 1.54
N LYS A 83 -3.06 17.47 0.36
CA LYS A 83 -4.36 17.33 -0.28
C LYS A 83 -5.17 16.23 0.42
N VAL A 84 -6.43 16.51 0.72
CA VAL A 84 -7.34 15.55 1.38
C VAL A 84 -8.43 15.12 0.42
N TYR A 85 -8.64 13.82 0.29
CA TYR A 85 -9.72 13.22 -0.47
C TYR A 85 -10.55 12.30 0.43
N ALA A 86 -11.81 12.05 0.06
CA ALA A 86 -12.67 11.18 0.85
C ALA A 86 -13.48 10.19 -0.01
N GLY A 87 -13.77 9.06 0.60
CA GLY A 87 -14.64 8.02 0.03
C GLY A 87 -13.88 6.88 -0.64
N ALA A 88 -14.59 5.76 -0.81
CA ALA A 88 -14.01 4.54 -1.38
C ALA A 88 -13.58 4.69 -2.85
N ASP A 89 -14.22 5.56 -3.62
CA ASP A 89 -13.83 5.83 -5.00
C ASP A 89 -12.51 6.63 -5.07
N ALA A 90 -12.28 7.55 -4.12
CA ALA A 90 -11.03 8.27 -4.02
C ALA A 90 -9.85 7.34 -3.75
N LEU A 91 -10.03 6.28 -2.92
CA LEU A 91 -9.02 5.22 -2.73
C LEU A 91 -8.60 4.55 -4.04
N ALA A 92 -9.57 4.33 -4.92
CA ALA A 92 -9.32 3.69 -6.20
C ALA A 92 -8.74 4.64 -7.27
N GLN A 93 -8.97 5.94 -7.12
CA GLN A 93 -8.47 6.96 -8.05
C GLN A 93 -7.05 7.40 -7.70
N VAL A 94 -6.76 7.56 -6.42
CA VAL A 94 -5.47 8.08 -5.96
C VAL A 94 -4.28 7.21 -6.40
N VAL A 95 -4.46 5.90 -6.55
CA VAL A 95 -3.40 4.98 -6.99
C VAL A 95 -3.04 5.14 -8.47
N GLU A 96 -3.85 5.86 -9.24
CA GLU A 96 -3.60 6.15 -10.65
C GLU A 96 -2.70 7.38 -10.86
N MET A 97 -2.33 8.11 -9.79
CA MET A 97 -1.46 9.29 -9.87
C MET A 97 -0.12 8.94 -10.52
N GLU A 98 0.31 9.77 -11.48
CA GLU A 98 1.55 9.54 -12.25
C GLU A 98 2.80 9.50 -11.38
N THR A 99 2.79 10.28 -10.30
CA THR A 99 3.92 10.37 -9.36
C THR A 99 4.21 9.08 -8.60
N ILE A 100 3.24 8.16 -8.48
CA ILE A 100 3.39 6.91 -7.73
C ILE A 100 4.12 5.87 -8.56
N ASP A 101 5.16 5.25 -8.00
CA ASP A 101 5.86 4.10 -8.59
C ASP A 101 5.33 2.76 -8.04
N MET A 102 4.95 2.72 -6.77
CA MET A 102 4.54 1.50 -6.07
C MET A 102 3.39 1.75 -5.11
N VAL A 103 2.48 0.79 -5.02
CA VAL A 103 1.35 0.81 -4.09
C VAL A 103 1.49 -0.33 -3.10
N LEU A 104 1.60 -0.01 -1.81
CA LEU A 104 1.47 -0.97 -0.73
C LEU A 104 0.00 -1.17 -0.38
N THR A 105 -0.50 -2.39 -0.56
CA THR A 105 -1.90 -2.74 -0.25
C THR A 105 -1.97 -3.45 1.10
N ALA A 106 -2.26 -2.67 2.16
CA ALA A 106 -2.42 -3.16 3.54
C ALA A 106 -3.88 -3.06 4.03
N LEU A 107 -4.83 -3.04 3.11
CA LEU A 107 -6.26 -3.03 3.42
C LEU A 107 -6.74 -4.43 3.77
N VAL A 108 -7.67 -4.53 4.72
CA VAL A 108 -8.28 -5.80 5.11
C VAL A 108 -9.44 -6.16 4.18
N GLY A 109 -9.58 -7.45 3.86
CA GLY A 109 -10.69 -7.98 3.07
C GLY A 109 -10.70 -7.52 1.61
N TYR A 110 -11.89 -7.39 1.04
CA TYR A 110 -12.08 -7.06 -0.38
C TYR A 110 -11.85 -5.60 -0.75
N ALA A 111 -11.72 -4.70 0.24
CA ALA A 111 -11.54 -3.27 -0.01
C ALA A 111 -10.27 -2.96 -0.82
N GLY A 112 -9.26 -3.84 -0.73
CA GLY A 112 -8.03 -3.71 -1.49
C GLY A 112 -8.10 -4.14 -2.95
N LEU A 113 -9.10 -4.92 -3.38
CA LEU A 113 -9.13 -5.51 -4.73
C LEU A 113 -9.27 -4.46 -5.83
N LYS A 114 -10.28 -3.59 -5.74
CA LYS A 114 -10.53 -2.55 -6.74
C LYS A 114 -9.34 -1.58 -6.90
N PRO A 115 -8.76 -1.02 -5.82
CA PRO A 115 -7.55 -0.20 -5.92
C PRO A 115 -6.35 -0.96 -6.50
N THR A 116 -6.15 -2.23 -6.14
CA THR A 116 -5.04 -3.04 -6.67
C THR A 116 -5.16 -3.22 -8.19
N ILE A 117 -6.35 -3.55 -8.69
CA ILE A 117 -6.59 -3.69 -10.14
C ILE A 117 -6.31 -2.37 -10.86
N LYS A 118 -6.76 -1.23 -10.30
CA LYS A 118 -6.53 0.09 -10.89
C LYS A 118 -5.04 0.46 -10.89
N ALA A 119 -4.33 0.20 -9.80
CA ALA A 119 -2.89 0.42 -9.69
C ALA A 119 -2.11 -0.39 -10.76
N ILE A 120 -2.46 -1.68 -10.95
CA ILE A 120 -1.85 -2.52 -11.99
C ILE A 120 -2.09 -1.93 -13.38
N LYS A 121 -3.34 -1.54 -13.70
CA LYS A 121 -3.68 -0.92 -14.98
C LYS A 121 -2.96 0.40 -15.21
N ALA A 122 -2.70 1.16 -14.14
CA ALA A 122 -1.89 2.38 -14.15
C ALA A 122 -0.37 2.10 -14.12
N LYS A 123 0.05 0.82 -14.34
CA LYS A 123 1.44 0.36 -14.38
C LYS A 123 2.23 0.62 -13.09
N LYS A 124 1.56 0.60 -11.92
CA LYS A 124 2.21 0.72 -10.63
C LYS A 124 2.60 -0.66 -10.11
N HIS A 125 3.81 -0.79 -9.55
CA HIS A 125 4.21 -2.00 -8.86
C HIS A 125 3.39 -2.18 -7.57
N ILE A 126 3.13 -3.43 -7.18
CA ILE A 126 2.30 -3.74 -6.02
C ILE A 126 3.13 -4.42 -4.94
N ALA A 127 3.21 -3.80 -3.78
CA ALA A 127 3.66 -4.45 -2.55
C ALA A 127 2.40 -4.99 -1.84
N LEU A 128 2.19 -6.31 -1.91
CA LEU A 128 0.94 -6.93 -1.50
C LEU A 128 1.04 -7.51 -0.09
N ALA A 129 0.34 -6.90 0.87
CA ALA A 129 0.21 -7.37 2.24
C ALA A 129 -1.18 -7.98 2.55
N ASN A 130 -2.11 -7.91 1.58
CA ASN A 130 -3.47 -8.42 1.72
C ASN A 130 -3.58 -9.80 1.03
N LYS A 131 -3.63 -10.86 1.84
CA LYS A 131 -3.76 -12.24 1.34
C LYS A 131 -5.12 -12.52 0.69
N GLU A 132 -6.18 -11.86 1.16
CA GLU A 132 -7.54 -12.03 0.66
C GLU A 132 -7.62 -11.68 -0.83
N THR A 133 -6.88 -10.68 -1.26
CA THR A 133 -6.75 -10.30 -2.67
C THR A 133 -6.16 -11.44 -3.52
N LEU A 134 -5.14 -12.16 -3.02
CA LEU A 134 -4.58 -13.32 -3.73
C LEU A 134 -5.48 -14.54 -3.71
N VAL A 135 -6.16 -14.78 -2.58
CA VAL A 135 -7.04 -15.94 -2.45
C VAL A 135 -8.24 -15.85 -3.40
N VAL A 136 -8.81 -14.65 -3.53
CA VAL A 136 -10.05 -14.43 -4.30
C VAL A 136 -9.78 -14.14 -5.76
N ALA A 137 -8.76 -13.39 -6.07
CA ALA A 137 -8.49 -12.88 -7.41
C ALA A 137 -7.04 -13.11 -7.87
N GLY A 138 -6.31 -14.04 -7.26
CA GLY A 138 -4.90 -14.26 -7.54
C GLY A 138 -4.58 -14.49 -9.00
N ALA A 139 -5.35 -15.35 -9.68
CA ALA A 139 -5.18 -15.60 -11.13
C ALA A 139 -5.43 -14.32 -11.95
N LEU A 140 -6.49 -13.56 -11.63
CA LEU A 140 -6.81 -12.32 -12.32
C LEU A 140 -5.69 -11.29 -12.16
N ILE A 141 -5.25 -11.07 -10.93
CA ILE A 141 -4.23 -10.07 -10.59
C ILE A 141 -2.88 -10.43 -11.20
N THR A 142 -2.50 -11.72 -11.15
CA THR A 142 -1.24 -12.19 -11.72
C THR A 142 -1.24 -12.07 -13.26
N ASN A 143 -2.36 -12.36 -13.91
CA ASN A 143 -2.49 -12.19 -15.36
C ASN A 143 -2.44 -10.72 -15.75
N LEU A 144 -3.16 -9.84 -15.04
CA LEU A 144 -3.10 -8.41 -15.27
C LEU A 144 -1.69 -7.87 -15.05
N ALA A 145 -1.00 -8.29 -13.98
CA ALA A 145 0.37 -7.85 -13.72
C ALA A 145 1.33 -8.22 -14.85
N LYS A 146 1.20 -9.42 -15.42
CA LYS A 146 1.96 -9.84 -16.60
C LYS A 146 1.62 -9.00 -17.83
N GLU A 147 0.33 -8.76 -18.09
CA GLU A 147 -0.15 -7.95 -19.22
C GLU A 147 0.38 -6.52 -19.17
N TYR A 148 0.35 -5.89 -17.99
CA TYR A 148 0.79 -4.51 -17.81
C TYR A 148 2.28 -4.35 -17.47
N GLY A 149 3.02 -5.47 -17.34
CA GLY A 149 4.47 -5.44 -17.07
C GLY A 149 4.83 -4.94 -15.67
N VAL A 150 3.98 -5.18 -14.65
CA VAL A 150 4.20 -4.76 -13.28
C VAL A 150 4.56 -5.95 -12.38
N ASN A 151 5.31 -5.67 -11.31
CA ASN A 151 5.69 -6.68 -10.32
C ASN A 151 4.70 -6.67 -9.16
N ILE A 152 4.34 -7.88 -8.70
CA ILE A 152 3.65 -8.08 -7.42
C ILE A 152 4.67 -8.65 -6.44
N LEU A 153 4.95 -7.91 -5.39
CA LEU A 153 5.90 -8.26 -4.35
C LEU A 153 5.12 -8.62 -3.08
N PRO A 154 5.14 -9.88 -2.60
CA PRO A 154 4.50 -10.24 -1.36
C PRO A 154 5.24 -9.61 -0.18
N VAL A 155 4.48 -8.96 0.72
CA VAL A 155 5.00 -8.31 1.94
C VAL A 155 4.33 -8.93 3.15
N CYS A 156 5.10 -9.46 4.10
CA CYS A 156 4.64 -10.03 5.38
C CYS A 156 3.65 -11.21 5.28
N LEU A 157 3.44 -11.80 4.10
CA LEU A 157 2.44 -12.87 3.93
C LEU A 157 2.88 -14.22 4.49
N LEU A 158 4.18 -14.46 4.59
CA LEU A 158 4.73 -15.75 5.01
C LEU A 158 4.82 -15.92 6.54
N TYR A 159 4.90 -14.81 7.30
CA TYR A 159 5.08 -14.86 8.75
C TYR A 159 3.79 -14.76 9.56
N THR A 160 2.70 -14.26 8.98
CA THR A 160 1.47 -13.95 9.71
C THR A 160 0.32 -14.93 9.48
N SER A 161 0.50 -15.92 8.63
CA SER A 161 -0.52 -16.96 8.37
C SER A 161 0.14 -18.31 8.21
N PRO A 162 0.24 -19.10 9.27
CA PRO A 162 0.55 -20.52 9.12
C PRO A 162 -0.55 -21.12 8.23
N SER A 163 -0.18 -21.49 6.99
CA SER A 163 -1.06 -22.20 6.10
C SER A 163 -1.28 -23.60 6.67
N PRO A 164 -2.49 -24.18 6.61
CA PRO A 164 -2.69 -25.60 6.91
C PRO A 164 -1.77 -26.52 6.10
N ARG A 165 -1.20 -26.05 4.98
CA ARG A 165 -0.21 -26.77 4.18
C ARG A 165 1.19 -26.75 4.77
N ASP A 166 1.54 -25.75 5.58
CA ASP A 166 2.87 -25.67 6.20
C ASP A 166 3.05 -26.77 7.26
N GLY A 167 1.94 -27.24 7.87
CA GLY A 167 1.93 -28.39 8.77
C GLY A 167 2.04 -29.75 8.07
N LEU A 168 1.79 -29.82 6.75
CA LEU A 168 1.88 -31.08 5.98
C LEU A 168 3.30 -31.33 5.46
N LEU A 169 4.08 -30.29 5.21
CA LEU A 169 5.48 -30.43 4.76
C LEU A 169 6.43 -30.87 5.89
N SER A 170 6.07 -30.61 7.15
CA SER A 170 6.84 -31.07 8.30
C SER A 170 6.62 -32.55 8.66
N ARG A 171 5.73 -33.25 7.95
CA ARG A 171 5.39 -34.66 8.18
C ARG A 171 5.87 -35.61 7.07
N MET A 172 6.75 -35.20 6.19
CA MET A 172 7.42 -36.14 5.32
C MET A 172 8.44 -36.93 6.15
N PRO A 173 8.29 -38.28 6.32
CA PRO A 173 9.31 -39.05 6.95
C PRO A 173 10.57 -38.98 6.06
N SER A 174 11.70 -38.64 6.67
CA SER A 174 13.00 -38.83 6.02
C SER A 174 13.11 -40.31 5.69
N SER A 175 12.97 -40.66 4.42
CA SER A 175 13.27 -42.01 3.96
C SER A 175 14.77 -42.24 4.16
N ALA A 176 15.06 -43.20 5.01
CA ALA A 176 16.36 -43.83 5.16
C ALA A 176 16.86 -44.41 3.83
#